data_c7a820d09fa525edee5100542f9f4bcf
#
_entry.id   c7a820d09fa525edee5100542f9f4bcf
#
_cell.length_a   1.000
_cell.length_b   1.000
_cell.length_c   1.000
_cell.angle_alpha   90.00
_cell.angle_beta   90.00
_cell.angle_gamma   90.00
#
_symmetry.space_group_name_H-M   'P 1'
#
loop_
_entity.id
_entity.type
_entity.pdbx_description
1 polymer ?
#
loop_
_entity_poly.entity_id
_entity_poly.type
_entity_poly.pdbx_seq_one_letter_code
_entity_poly.pdbx_strand_id
1 'polypeptide(L)'
;MHDSSGAAAPLRLRLYISGNAPNSLSAIRNLRVIAGEHLSGPYEIEVVDVVTDGVRAVHDRILVTPTLLLVDHPHVRVLGNLSDTARVLATILPHDQPHARS
;
A
#
# COMPACT_ATOMS: atom_id res chain seq x y z
N MET A 1 -17.88 -16.53 -17.05
CA MET A 1 -17.79 -16.12 -16.47
C MET A 1 -17.62 -15.88 -15.68
N HIS A 2 -17.49 -15.64 -15.51
CA HIS A 2 -17.40 -15.18 -14.86
C HIS A 2 -17.29 -14.82 -13.95
N ASP A 3 -17.15 -14.69 -13.85
CA ASP A 3 -17.13 -14.28 -13.03
C ASP A 3 -17.07 -13.87 -12.21
N SER A 4 -16.44 -13.83 -12.59
CA SER A 4 -16.33 -13.13 -11.58
C SER A 4 -17.35 -12.62 -10.85
N SER A 5 -17.91 -12.84 -10.95
CA SER A 5 -19.16 -12.65 -10.40
C SER A 5 -19.23 -11.62 -9.32
N GLY A 6 -18.86 -10.41 -9.64
CA GLY A 6 -19.04 -9.33 -8.72
C GLY A 6 -17.96 -9.15 -7.68
N ALA A 7 -16.97 -9.99 -7.65
CA ALA A 7 -15.85 -9.79 -6.74
C ALA A 7 -14.96 -8.68 -7.26
N ALA A 8 -14.66 -7.70 -6.41
CA ALA A 8 -13.72 -6.66 -6.76
C ALA A 8 -12.29 -7.21 -6.76
N ALA A 9 -11.45 -6.72 -7.66
CA ALA A 9 -10.04 -7.01 -7.60
C ALA A 9 -9.45 -6.37 -6.33
N PRO A 10 -8.51 -7.04 -5.66
CA PRO A 10 -7.94 -6.46 -4.45
C PRO A 10 -7.12 -5.20 -4.76
N LEU A 11 -7.16 -4.26 -3.85
CA LEU A 11 -6.25 -3.12 -3.86
C LEU A 11 -4.89 -3.62 -3.41
N ARG A 12 -3.88 -3.53 -4.27
CA ARG A 12 -2.55 -4.06 -3.97
C ARG A 12 -1.63 -2.93 -3.54
N LEU A 13 -1.23 -3.00 -2.29
CA LEU A 13 -0.39 -2.00 -1.64
C LEU A 13 1.00 -2.59 -1.46
N ARG A 14 2.03 -1.82 -1.83
CA ARG A 14 3.42 -2.22 -1.60
C ARG A 14 4.11 -1.16 -0.78
N LEU A 15 4.66 -1.58 0.36
CA LEU A 15 5.37 -0.69 1.27
C LEU A 15 6.85 -1.05 1.26
N TYR A 16 7.66 -0.09 0.80
CA TYR A 16 9.12 -0.22 0.84
C TYR A 16 9.64 0.30 2.18
N ILE A 17 10.43 -0.52 2.84
CA ILE A 17 11.02 -0.19 4.14
C ILE A 17 12.53 -0.40 4.11
N SER A 18 13.20 0.05 5.16
CA SER A 18 14.64 -0.14 5.32
C SER A 18 14.90 -0.85 6.64
N GLY A 19 14.97 -2.18 6.60
CA GLY A 19 15.27 -3.02 7.75
C GLY A 19 14.37 -2.72 8.94
N ASN A 20 14.99 -2.54 10.10
CA ASN A 20 14.31 -2.28 11.36
C ASN A 20 14.29 -0.79 11.73
N ALA A 21 14.48 0.11 10.77
CA ALA A 21 14.44 1.54 11.04
C ALA A 21 13.12 1.91 11.73
N PRO A 22 13.14 2.80 12.74
CA PRO A 22 11.93 3.12 13.50
C PRO A 22 10.77 3.60 12.63
N ASN A 23 11.04 4.44 11.64
CA ASN A 23 9.99 4.92 10.74
C ASN A 23 9.41 3.81 9.87
N SER A 24 10.24 2.80 9.52
CA SER A 24 9.77 1.64 8.77
C SER A 24 8.81 0.80 9.60
N LEU A 25 9.16 0.55 10.87
CA LEU A 25 8.29 -0.21 11.75
C LEU A 25 6.97 0.53 11.99
N SER A 26 7.04 1.85 12.16
CA SER A 26 5.82 2.67 12.31
C SER A 26 4.95 2.61 11.07
N ALA A 27 5.56 2.67 9.89
CA ALA A 27 4.82 2.62 8.63
C ALA A 27 4.07 1.29 8.47
N ILE A 28 4.70 0.18 8.82
CA ILE A 28 4.06 -1.13 8.76
C ILE A 28 2.82 -1.15 9.66
N ARG A 29 2.98 -0.72 10.92
CA ARG A 29 1.85 -0.69 11.86
C ARG A 29 0.74 0.21 11.36
N ASN A 30 1.10 1.42 10.97
CA ASN A 30 0.12 2.43 10.54
C ASN A 30 -0.65 1.95 9.32
N LEU A 31 0.04 1.36 8.34
CA LEU A 31 -0.63 0.87 7.14
C LEU A 31 -1.63 -0.23 7.47
N ARG A 32 -1.25 -1.17 8.34
CA ARG A 32 -2.17 -2.26 8.71
C ARG A 32 -3.42 -1.74 9.40
N VAL A 33 -3.26 -0.77 10.28
CA VAL A 33 -4.39 -0.16 10.98
C VAL A 33 -5.28 0.59 9.99
N ILE A 34 -4.68 1.42 9.15
CA ILE A 34 -5.43 2.21 8.18
C ILE A 34 -6.22 1.32 7.23
N ALA A 35 -5.57 0.29 6.69
CA ALA A 35 -6.22 -0.62 5.76
C ALA A 35 -7.35 -1.38 6.44
N GLY A 36 -7.11 -1.90 7.63
CA GLY A 36 -8.11 -2.69 8.34
C GLY A 36 -9.32 -1.88 8.77
N GLU A 37 -9.14 -0.59 9.07
CA GLU A 37 -10.22 0.26 9.57
C GLU A 37 -10.98 0.99 8.48
N HIS A 38 -10.34 1.29 7.35
CA HIS A 38 -10.92 2.23 6.39
C HIS A 38 -11.17 1.66 4.99
N LEU A 39 -10.49 0.58 4.60
CA LEU A 39 -10.73 0.03 3.27
C LEU A 39 -11.99 -0.82 3.27
N SER A 40 -12.86 -0.59 2.28
CA SER A 40 -14.13 -1.31 2.16
C SER A 40 -14.01 -2.58 1.36
N GLY A 41 -13.13 -2.60 0.37
CA GLY A 41 -12.93 -3.73 -0.50
C GLY A 41 -11.77 -4.61 -0.06
N PRO A 42 -11.49 -5.65 -0.82
CA PRO A 42 -10.34 -6.52 -0.53
C PRO A 42 -9.04 -5.78 -0.78
N TYR A 43 -8.01 -6.12 -0.01
CA TYR A 43 -6.70 -5.51 -0.19
C TYR A 43 -5.60 -6.52 0.14
N GLU A 44 -4.42 -6.26 -0.41
CA GLU A 44 -3.21 -7.02 -0.12
C GLU A 44 -2.10 -6.03 0.22
N ILE A 45 -1.31 -6.37 1.22
CA ILE A 45 -0.15 -5.57 1.61
C ILE A 45 1.10 -6.41 1.43
N GLU A 46 2.02 -5.91 0.61
CA GLU A 46 3.35 -6.49 0.47
C GLU A 46 4.36 -5.54 1.08
N VAL A 47 5.22 -6.06 1.94
CA VAL A 47 6.30 -5.28 2.55
C VAL A 47 7.60 -5.71 1.89
N VAL A 48 8.35 -4.76 1.33
CA VAL A 48 9.61 -5.02 0.65
C VAL A 48 10.71 -4.26 1.37
N ASP A 49 11.75 -4.99 1.80
CA ASP A 49 12.90 -4.39 2.46
C ASP A 49 13.95 -4.05 1.41
N VAL A 50 14.26 -2.74 1.26
CA VAL A 50 15.23 -2.31 0.25
C VAL A 50 16.65 -2.79 0.56
N VAL A 51 16.92 -3.17 1.82
CA VAL A 51 18.23 -3.69 2.19
C VAL A 51 18.44 -5.07 1.57
N THR A 52 17.39 -5.89 1.52
CA THR A 52 17.50 -7.26 1.00
C THR A 52 17.03 -7.37 -0.44
N ASP A 53 16.23 -6.42 -0.93
CA ASP A 53 15.68 -6.46 -2.28
C ASP A 53 15.82 -5.10 -2.96
N GLY A 54 17.07 -4.66 -3.12
CA GLY A 54 17.35 -3.37 -3.72
C GLY A 54 16.99 -3.30 -5.20
N VAL A 55 16.96 -4.44 -5.89
CA VAL A 55 16.60 -4.46 -7.32
C VAL A 55 15.16 -3.99 -7.52
N ARG A 56 14.25 -4.46 -6.69
CA ARG A 56 12.85 -4.03 -6.77
C ARG A 56 12.71 -2.55 -6.44
N ALA A 57 13.48 -2.08 -5.47
CA ALA A 57 13.46 -0.66 -5.09
C ALA A 57 13.91 0.23 -6.26
N VAL A 58 14.95 -0.17 -6.95
CA VAL A 58 15.42 0.55 -8.13
C VAL A 58 14.37 0.53 -9.24
N HIS A 59 13.79 -0.63 -9.49
CA HIS A 59 12.77 -0.79 -10.52
C HIS A 59 11.57 0.13 -10.26
N ASP A 60 11.15 0.25 -9.01
CA ASP A 60 10.02 1.09 -8.62
C ASP A 60 10.42 2.52 -8.31
N ARG A 61 11.69 2.87 -8.53
CA ARG A 61 12.21 4.23 -8.33
C ARG A 61 11.99 4.72 -6.92
N ILE A 62 12.35 3.90 -5.95
CA ILE A 62 12.24 4.26 -4.54
C ILE A 62 13.46 5.09 -4.16
N LEU A 63 13.25 6.33 -3.77
CA LEU A 63 14.32 7.27 -3.42
C LEU A 63 14.48 7.43 -1.92
N VAL A 64 13.41 7.20 -1.17
CA VAL A 64 13.41 7.29 0.29
C VAL A 64 12.56 6.15 0.84
N THR A 65 12.77 5.82 2.11
CA THR A 65 11.95 4.86 2.83
C THR A 65 11.48 5.46 4.15
N PRO A 66 10.29 5.13 4.62
CA PRO A 66 9.31 4.26 3.98
C PRO A 66 8.62 4.93 2.80
N THR A 67 8.22 4.15 1.80
CA THR A 67 7.39 4.63 0.69
C THR A 67 6.31 3.60 0.42
N LEU A 68 5.05 4.05 0.46
CA LEU A 68 3.90 3.24 0.06
C LEU A 68 3.57 3.55 -1.38
N LEU A 69 3.31 2.52 -2.19
CA LEU A 69 2.79 2.72 -3.53
C LEU A 69 1.69 1.73 -3.84
N LEU A 70 0.89 2.05 -4.84
CA LEU A 70 -0.10 1.15 -5.39
C LEU A 70 0.53 0.34 -6.52
N VAL A 71 0.41 -0.98 -6.46
CA VAL A 71 1.08 -1.86 -7.43
C VAL A 71 0.56 -1.59 -8.84
N ASP A 72 -0.74 -1.37 -8.98
CA ASP A 72 -1.37 -1.15 -10.29
C ASP A 72 -1.28 0.29 -10.77
N HIS A 73 -0.83 1.21 -9.91
CA HIS A 73 -0.62 2.62 -10.22
C HIS A 73 0.62 3.11 -9.47
N PRO A 74 1.82 2.68 -9.88
CA PRO A 74 3.02 2.87 -9.06
C PRO A 74 3.45 4.32 -8.90
N HIS A 75 2.92 5.24 -9.71
CA HIS A 75 3.15 6.66 -9.51
C HIS A 75 2.34 7.24 -8.33
N VAL A 76 1.30 6.52 -7.87
CA VAL A 76 0.51 6.91 -6.72
C VAL A 76 1.23 6.40 -5.48
N ARG A 77 1.80 7.31 -4.71
CA ARG A 77 2.62 6.92 -3.57
C ARG A 77 2.54 7.93 -2.44
N VAL A 78 2.84 7.45 -1.24
CA VAL A 78 2.92 8.27 -0.04
C VAL A 78 4.28 8.01 0.60
N LEU A 79 5.01 9.08 0.88
CA LEU A 79 6.32 8.99 1.50
C LEU A 79 6.19 9.19 3.01
N GLY A 80 7.04 8.50 3.77
CA GLY A 80 7.12 8.67 5.20
C GLY A 80 6.46 7.57 6.00
N ASN A 81 6.33 7.78 7.30
CA ASN A 81 5.92 6.74 8.23
C ASN A 81 4.40 6.47 8.27
N LEU A 82 3.65 7.13 7.40
CA LEU A 82 2.20 6.96 7.27
C LEU A 82 1.41 7.37 8.53
N SER A 83 1.97 8.30 9.31
CA SER A 83 1.29 8.79 10.51
C SER A 83 0.14 9.75 10.20
N ASP A 84 0.14 10.36 9.02
CA ASP A 84 -0.93 11.24 8.58
C ASP A 84 -2.01 10.38 7.89
N THR A 85 -2.92 9.85 8.68
CA THR A 85 -3.98 8.98 8.20
C THR A 85 -4.82 9.64 7.10
N ALA A 86 -5.17 10.91 7.28
CA ALA A 86 -5.99 11.61 6.30
C ALA A 86 -5.30 11.68 4.94
N ARG A 87 -3.99 11.93 4.93
CA ARG A 87 -3.23 11.99 3.68
C ARG A 87 -3.16 10.62 3.00
N VAL A 88 -2.91 9.58 3.78
CA VAL A 88 -2.87 8.21 3.25
C VAL A 88 -4.21 7.88 2.61
N LEU A 89 -5.30 8.14 3.33
CA LEU A 89 -6.64 7.85 2.83
C LEU A 89 -7.00 8.67 1.59
N ALA A 90 -6.64 9.94 1.57
CA ALA A 90 -6.87 10.77 0.39
C ALA A 90 -6.16 10.20 -0.85
N THR A 91 -5.04 9.52 -0.64
CA THR A 91 -4.26 8.95 -1.73
C THR A 91 -4.79 7.60 -2.18
N ILE A 92 -5.16 6.72 -1.26
CA ILE A 92 -5.49 5.34 -1.63
C ILE A 92 -6.99 5.08 -1.77
N LEU A 93 -7.86 5.79 -1.03
CA LEU A 93 -9.30 5.54 -1.11
C LEU A 93 -9.90 5.66 -2.51
N PRO A 94 -9.44 6.58 -3.37
CA PRO A 94 -9.96 6.63 -4.74
C PRO A 94 -9.76 5.34 -5.52
N HIS A 95 -8.82 4.50 -5.09
CA HIS A 95 -8.51 3.22 -5.75
C HIS A 95 -9.12 2.03 -5.01
N ASP A 96 -9.73 2.26 -3.86
CA ASP A 96 -10.40 1.21 -3.10
C ASP A 96 -11.67 0.80 -3.86
N GLN A 97 -11.85 -0.49 -4.04
CA GLN A 97 -13.01 -1.00 -4.73
C GLN A 97 -13.88 -1.74 -3.72
N PRO A 98 -14.95 -1.12 -3.26
CA PRO A 98 -15.84 -1.81 -2.33
C PRO A 98 -16.37 -3.08 -2.98
N HIS A 99 -16.82 -4.01 -2.14
CA HIS A 99 -17.44 -5.21 -2.67
C HIS A 99 -18.51 -4.84 -3.66
N ALA A 100 -18.56 -5.61 -4.74
CA ALA A 100 -19.52 -5.36 -5.76
C ALA A 100 -20.93 -5.37 -5.17
N ARG A 101 -21.72 -4.51 -5.69
CA ARG A 101 -23.11 -4.46 -5.36
C ARG A 101 -23.89 -4.48 -6.62
N SER A 102 -25.01 -4.89 -6.48
CA SER A 102 -25.86 -4.99 -7.66
C SER A 102 -26.16 -3.66 -8.27
#